data_18ca4190aa40195527d08d0bbf611c1c
#
_entry.id   18ca4190aa40195527d08d0bbf611c1c
#
_cell.length_a   1.000
_cell.length_b   1.000
_cell.length_c   1.000
_cell.angle_alpha   90.00
_cell.angle_beta   90.00
_cell.angle_gamma   90.00
#
_symmetry.space_group_name_H-M   'P 1'
#
loop_
_entity.id
_entity.type
_entity.pdbx_description
1 polymer ?
#
loop_
_entity_poly.entity_id
_entity_poly.type
_entity_poly.pdbx_seq_one_letter_code
_entity_poly.pdbx_strand_id
1 'polypeptide(L)'
;MCQKTISMCQGKGSLSHNNRAFAAKNIDSSRTADNITFVHQNLREAYDILFSDAVERYNARQKRNDRRIPYYFHHLFSREPSACVITGTNKQKSFYEDLVQIGTKDDTGVGTPDSEIAVACLREYMEGFSERNPNFYVFNAVMHLDEATPHLHIDYIPVGHFSNGLDTRNAMAKALEEMGYGKGANAINRWRLTEWEILHQICKAHGVEIAEPKKSRGYSYTTEEYGEHQDRIRQLEEEKAQIITEKEEINAALEKAAKKHVKLKEIDSVVTGKTVFGGKITVSKEDWENVTALAKKEVISQKQTKKLCRERDEAIQERNALKARLDAVSSELADYKKKEEDRRHFSRDKLKAESKRISREEELSRELKKVKAFISACGLSSDYQQFRYNSTIKKSKNLE
;
A
#
# COMPACT_ATOMS: atom_id res chain seq x y z
N MET A 1 -4.47 20.64 -2.35
CA MET A 1 -3.56 19.79 -1.55
C MET A 1 -3.80 18.33 -1.92
N CYS A 2 -2.77 17.50 -1.95
CA CYS A 2 -2.96 16.07 -2.25
C CYS A 2 -3.53 15.39 -0.99
N GLN A 3 -4.64 14.67 -1.12
CA GLN A 3 -5.25 13.96 -0.01
C GLN A 3 -4.32 12.83 0.47
N LYS A 4 -4.09 12.75 1.76
CA LYS A 4 -3.30 11.69 2.40
C LYS A 4 -4.13 10.42 2.58
N THR A 5 -3.50 9.30 2.89
CA THR A 5 -4.19 8.04 3.19
C THR A 5 -3.96 7.63 4.64
N ILE A 6 -4.94 6.98 5.26
CA ILE A 6 -4.75 6.28 6.53
C ILE A 6 -4.64 4.79 6.24
N SER A 7 -3.60 4.15 6.74
CA SER A 7 -3.41 2.70 6.72
C SER A 7 -3.49 2.15 8.14
N MET A 8 -4.42 1.21 8.37
CA MET A 8 -4.51 0.43 9.59
C MET A 8 -4.53 -1.04 9.23
N CYS A 9 -3.52 -1.78 9.62
CA CYS A 9 -3.42 -3.20 9.30
C CYS A 9 -2.89 -4.00 10.48
N GLN A 10 -3.18 -5.29 10.47
CA GLN A 10 -2.63 -6.20 11.46
C GLN A 10 -1.15 -6.44 11.17
N GLY A 11 -0.30 -6.20 12.16
CA GLY A 11 1.11 -6.50 12.11
C GLY A 11 1.43 -7.99 12.35
N LYS A 12 2.72 -8.33 12.20
CA LYS A 12 3.24 -9.70 12.39
C LYS A 12 3.52 -10.05 13.87
N GLY A 13 3.55 -9.05 14.76
CA GLY A 13 3.84 -9.24 16.19
C GLY A 13 5.32 -9.58 16.43
N SER A 14 6.24 -8.81 15.87
CA SER A 14 7.67 -8.97 16.08
C SER A 14 8.20 -7.96 17.09
N LEU A 15 8.17 -8.30 18.38
CA LEU A 15 8.66 -7.42 19.45
C LEU A 15 10.14 -7.03 19.28
N SER A 16 10.96 -7.94 18.73
CA SER A 16 12.36 -7.66 18.45
C SER A 16 12.54 -6.60 17.36
N HIS A 17 11.66 -6.55 16.36
CA HIS A 17 11.61 -5.48 15.35
C HIS A 17 11.08 -4.19 15.97
N ASN A 18 9.94 -4.26 16.65
CA ASN A 18 9.27 -3.09 17.22
C ASN A 18 10.18 -2.35 18.22
N ASN A 19 10.95 -3.10 19.03
CA ASN A 19 11.85 -2.55 20.06
C ASN A 19 13.30 -2.42 19.59
N ARG A 20 13.56 -2.53 18.28
CA ARG A 20 14.91 -2.40 17.69
C ARG A 20 15.96 -3.29 18.33
N ALA A 21 15.59 -4.54 18.69
CA ALA A 21 16.56 -5.54 19.13
C ALA A 21 17.51 -5.99 17.99
N PHE A 22 17.17 -5.71 16.74
CA PHE A 22 18.04 -5.87 15.57
C PHE A 22 17.74 -4.79 14.51
N ALA A 23 18.73 -4.45 13.69
CA ALA A 23 18.59 -3.53 12.57
C ALA A 23 18.21 -4.29 11.29
N ALA A 24 17.04 -4.03 10.71
CA ALA A 24 16.68 -4.47 9.37
C ALA A 24 17.26 -3.51 8.30
N LYS A 25 17.32 -3.95 7.05
CA LYS A 25 17.93 -3.18 5.95
C LYS A 25 17.27 -1.83 5.66
N ASN A 26 16.00 -1.67 6.02
CA ASN A 26 15.19 -0.46 5.82
C ASN A 26 15.26 0.53 7.00
N ILE A 27 16.06 0.24 8.02
CA ILE A 27 16.22 1.08 9.22
C ILE A 27 17.42 2.00 9.05
N ASP A 28 17.19 3.29 9.23
CA ASP A 28 18.25 4.28 9.37
C ASP A 28 18.71 4.37 10.84
N SER A 29 19.77 3.65 11.18
CA SER A 29 20.27 3.56 12.55
C SER A 29 20.66 4.92 13.16
N SER A 30 20.95 5.94 12.35
CA SER A 30 21.27 7.29 12.86
C SER A 30 20.05 7.98 13.48
N ARG A 31 18.84 7.57 13.11
CA ARG A 31 17.55 8.11 13.56
C ARG A 31 16.82 7.23 14.57
N THR A 32 17.38 6.08 14.95
CA THR A 32 16.72 5.17 15.90
C THR A 32 16.47 5.83 17.26
N ALA A 33 17.28 6.81 17.65
CA ALA A 33 17.08 7.60 18.86
C ALA A 33 15.86 8.52 18.81
N ASP A 34 15.35 8.82 17.62
CA ASP A 34 14.16 9.66 17.42
C ASP A 34 12.84 8.88 17.59
N ASN A 35 12.90 7.55 17.60
CA ASN A 35 11.74 6.70 17.82
C ASN A 35 11.06 7.01 19.17
N ILE A 36 9.74 7.01 19.17
CA ILE A 36 8.96 7.37 20.35
C ILE A 36 8.35 6.11 20.98
N THR A 37 8.77 5.80 22.18
CA THR A 37 8.19 4.70 22.96
C THR A 37 7.11 5.24 23.89
N PHE A 38 5.86 4.81 23.72
CA PHE A 38 4.73 5.16 24.57
C PHE A 38 4.57 4.18 25.74
N VAL A 39 4.69 2.89 25.43
CA VAL A 39 4.59 1.80 26.41
C VAL A 39 5.66 0.77 26.07
N HIS A 40 6.37 0.29 27.09
CA HIS A 40 7.30 -0.82 26.98
C HIS A 40 7.26 -1.69 28.21
N GLN A 41 6.61 -2.85 28.10
CA GLN A 41 6.49 -3.84 29.16
C GLN A 41 6.79 -5.23 28.62
N ASN A 42 7.33 -6.10 29.45
CA ASN A 42 7.55 -7.48 29.07
C ASN A 42 6.20 -8.21 28.94
N LEU A 43 6.03 -9.00 27.88
CA LEU A 43 4.78 -9.72 27.62
C LEU A 43 4.42 -10.69 28.77
N ARG A 44 5.40 -11.32 29.40
CA ARG A 44 5.19 -12.21 30.55
C ARG A 44 4.63 -11.47 31.76
N GLU A 45 5.22 -10.33 32.09
CA GLU A 45 4.74 -9.47 33.18
C GLU A 45 3.32 -8.96 32.92
N ALA A 46 3.01 -8.60 31.65
CA ALA A 46 1.66 -8.22 31.25
C ALA A 46 0.65 -9.35 31.49
N TYR A 47 1.00 -10.59 31.16
CA TYR A 47 0.16 -11.74 31.42
C TYR A 47 -0.02 -12.00 32.92
N ASP A 48 1.02 -11.84 33.72
CA ASP A 48 0.94 -12.01 35.18
C ASP A 48 0.01 -10.96 35.78
N ILE A 49 0.13 -9.70 35.40
CA ILE A 49 -0.74 -8.61 35.85
C ILE A 49 -2.19 -8.88 35.49
N LEU A 50 -2.46 -9.31 34.26
CA LEU A 50 -3.81 -9.46 33.77
C LEU A 50 -4.54 -10.71 34.29
N PHE A 51 -3.82 -11.80 34.52
CA PHE A 51 -4.48 -13.09 34.65
C PHE A 51 -4.16 -13.84 35.95
N SER A 52 -3.16 -13.43 36.76
CA SER A 52 -2.79 -14.16 38.00
C SER A 52 -3.94 -14.29 38.97
N ASP A 53 -4.66 -13.19 39.26
CA ASP A 53 -5.80 -13.23 40.20
C ASP A 53 -6.93 -14.15 39.70
N ALA A 54 -7.19 -14.14 38.40
CA ALA A 54 -8.19 -15.01 37.80
C ALA A 54 -7.80 -16.49 37.87
N VAL A 55 -6.50 -16.77 37.68
CA VAL A 55 -5.92 -18.11 37.82
C VAL A 55 -6.00 -18.59 39.27
N GLU A 56 -5.68 -17.74 40.24
CA GLU A 56 -5.80 -18.06 41.65
C GLU A 56 -7.25 -18.40 42.04
N ARG A 57 -8.22 -17.55 41.65
CA ARG A 57 -9.65 -17.81 41.87
C ARG A 57 -10.12 -19.10 41.21
N TYR A 58 -9.63 -19.37 40.00
CA TYR A 58 -9.94 -20.60 39.27
C TYR A 58 -9.36 -21.82 40.00
N ASN A 59 -8.07 -21.78 40.37
CA ASN A 59 -7.34 -22.86 41.03
C ASN A 59 -7.91 -23.20 42.41
N ALA A 60 -8.35 -22.19 43.16
CA ALA A 60 -8.99 -22.39 44.48
C ALA A 60 -10.28 -23.23 44.41
N ARG A 61 -10.98 -23.18 43.26
CA ARG A 61 -12.20 -23.98 43.03
C ARG A 61 -11.93 -25.39 42.50
N GLN A 62 -10.67 -25.72 42.13
CA GLN A 62 -10.33 -27.02 41.56
C GLN A 62 -10.03 -28.05 42.66
N LYS A 63 -10.81 -29.12 42.71
CA LYS A 63 -10.58 -30.25 43.61
C LYS A 63 -9.42 -31.15 43.17
N ARG A 64 -9.12 -31.18 41.87
CA ARG A 64 -8.09 -32.03 41.26
C ARG A 64 -6.90 -31.17 40.84
N ASN A 65 -5.67 -31.63 41.19
CA ASN A 65 -4.45 -30.89 40.85
C ASN A 65 -4.17 -30.82 39.33
N ASP A 66 -4.55 -31.84 38.57
CA ASP A 66 -4.40 -31.88 37.12
C ASP A 66 -5.26 -30.85 36.37
N ARG A 67 -6.24 -30.23 37.05
CA ARG A 67 -7.05 -29.14 36.49
C ARG A 67 -6.56 -27.75 36.86
N ARG A 68 -5.57 -27.64 37.71
CA ARG A 68 -4.99 -26.36 38.11
C ARG A 68 -4.09 -25.82 37.01
N ILE A 69 -4.10 -24.52 36.85
CA ILE A 69 -3.27 -23.79 35.90
C ILE A 69 -2.06 -23.23 36.65
N PRO A 70 -0.84 -23.75 36.46
CA PRO A 70 0.34 -23.22 37.13
C PRO A 70 0.77 -21.84 36.63
N TYR A 71 0.70 -21.64 35.35
CA TYR A 71 1.03 -20.37 34.71
C TYR A 71 0.19 -20.19 33.41
N TYR A 72 -0.58 -19.10 33.32
CA TYR A 72 -1.59 -18.94 32.24
C TYR A 72 -0.99 -18.86 30.88
N PHE A 73 0.13 -18.14 30.71
CA PHE A 73 0.78 -18.05 29.41
C PHE A 73 1.16 -19.43 28.88
N HIS A 74 1.87 -20.24 29.69
CA HIS A 74 2.29 -21.58 29.28
C HIS A 74 1.13 -22.59 29.17
N HIS A 75 0.02 -22.32 29.84
CA HIS A 75 -1.22 -23.10 29.64
C HIS A 75 -1.79 -22.94 28.25
N LEU A 76 -1.61 -21.76 27.61
CA LEU A 76 -2.08 -21.46 26.27
C LEU A 76 -1.01 -21.68 25.18
N PHE A 77 0.24 -21.34 25.48
CA PHE A 77 1.32 -21.26 24.49
C PHE A 77 2.55 -22.03 24.98
N SER A 78 3.02 -22.96 24.17
CA SER A 78 4.13 -23.87 24.54
C SER A 78 5.54 -23.26 24.38
N ARG A 79 5.67 -21.99 24.05
CA ARG A 79 6.96 -21.31 23.82
C ARG A 79 7.08 -20.05 24.65
N GLU A 80 8.32 -19.66 24.97
CA GLU A 80 8.60 -18.36 25.59
C GLU A 80 8.15 -17.21 24.66
N PRO A 81 7.63 -16.12 25.23
CA PRO A 81 6.97 -15.05 24.48
C PRO A 81 7.97 -14.04 23.89
N SER A 82 8.79 -14.45 22.95
CA SER A 82 9.69 -13.53 22.21
C SER A 82 9.03 -12.93 20.96
N ALA A 83 7.95 -13.53 20.49
CA ALA A 83 7.17 -13.09 19.34
C ALA A 83 5.70 -13.55 19.48
N CYS A 84 4.81 -13.06 18.59
CA CYS A 84 3.43 -13.52 18.58
C CYS A 84 3.35 -15.03 18.27
N VAL A 85 2.80 -15.78 19.22
CA VAL A 85 2.58 -17.23 19.10
C VAL A 85 1.11 -17.50 18.83
N ILE A 86 0.82 -18.44 17.92
CA ILE A 86 -0.54 -18.84 17.55
C ILE A 86 -0.77 -20.28 18.00
N THR A 87 -1.87 -20.54 18.73
CA THR A 87 -2.27 -21.90 19.10
C THR A 87 -2.77 -22.68 17.88
N GLY A 88 -2.46 -23.98 17.84
CA GLY A 88 -2.83 -24.85 16.71
C GLY A 88 -4.33 -25.05 16.52
N THR A 89 -5.11 -25.09 17.60
CA THR A 89 -6.55 -25.48 17.58
C THR A 89 -7.50 -24.34 17.26
N ASN A 90 -7.32 -23.16 17.84
CA ASN A 90 -8.25 -22.00 17.71
C ASN A 90 -7.59 -20.78 17.12
N LYS A 91 -6.36 -20.89 16.64
CA LYS A 91 -5.57 -19.78 16.08
C LYS A 91 -5.53 -18.56 17.03
N GLN A 92 -5.59 -18.80 18.33
CA GLN A 92 -5.47 -17.76 19.36
C GLN A 92 -4.03 -17.24 19.36
N LYS A 93 -3.88 -15.93 19.40
CA LYS A 93 -2.58 -15.27 19.44
C LYS A 93 -2.22 -14.90 20.88
N SER A 94 -0.94 -14.94 21.23
CA SER A 94 -0.45 -14.47 22.52
C SER A 94 -0.68 -12.97 22.70
N PHE A 95 -0.59 -12.20 21.64
CA PHE A 95 -0.96 -10.79 21.56
C PHE A 95 -1.29 -10.43 20.11
N TYR A 96 -1.81 -9.24 19.91
CA TYR A 96 -2.12 -8.69 18.60
C TYR A 96 -1.32 -7.41 18.41
N GLU A 97 -0.97 -7.15 17.17
CA GLU A 97 -0.33 -5.93 16.74
C GLU A 97 -1.20 -5.25 15.69
N ASP A 98 -1.41 -3.96 15.84
CA ASP A 98 -1.92 -3.11 14.77
C ASP A 98 -0.87 -2.07 14.38
N LEU A 99 -0.70 -1.92 13.05
CA LEU A 99 0.19 -0.95 12.43
C LEU A 99 -0.66 0.21 11.93
N VAL A 100 -0.31 1.43 12.34
CA VAL A 100 -1.06 2.64 11.98
C VAL A 100 -0.11 3.64 11.32
N GLN A 101 -0.48 4.10 10.12
CA GLN A 101 0.32 5.03 9.33
C GLN A 101 -0.57 6.04 8.62
N ILE A 102 -0.08 7.28 8.49
CA ILE A 102 -0.71 8.35 7.72
C ILE A 102 0.19 8.65 6.52
N GLY A 103 -0.39 8.63 5.30
CA GLY A 103 0.33 8.92 4.06
C GLY A 103 1.30 7.83 3.61
N THR A 104 2.27 8.24 2.82
CA THR A 104 3.31 7.42 2.18
C THR A 104 4.68 8.09 2.34
N LYS A 105 5.76 7.43 1.91
CA LYS A 105 7.11 8.01 1.89
C LYS A 105 7.19 9.30 1.04
N ASP A 106 6.31 9.44 0.05
CA ASP A 106 6.36 10.53 -0.92
C ASP A 106 5.62 11.80 -0.44
N ASP A 107 4.76 11.67 0.58
CA ASP A 107 3.94 12.78 1.09
C ASP A 107 4.12 13.07 2.59
N THR A 108 4.29 12.05 3.42
CA THR A 108 4.53 12.17 4.87
C THR A 108 5.80 11.44 5.31
N GLY A 109 6.69 11.12 4.37
CA GLY A 109 7.98 10.50 4.66
C GLY A 109 8.81 11.32 5.63
N VAL A 110 9.63 10.67 6.42
CA VAL A 110 10.50 11.33 7.40
C VAL A 110 11.39 12.38 6.71
N GLY A 111 11.41 13.60 7.25
CA GLY A 111 12.11 14.76 6.66
C GLY A 111 11.26 15.59 5.70
N THR A 112 10.04 15.21 5.40
CA THR A 112 9.09 16.07 4.67
C THR A 112 8.38 17.05 5.63
N PRO A 113 7.90 18.21 5.16
CA PRO A 113 7.17 19.15 6.01
C PRO A 113 5.91 18.55 6.66
N ASP A 114 5.25 17.61 5.99
CA ASP A 114 4.02 16.98 6.47
C ASP A 114 4.31 15.81 7.45
N SER A 115 5.57 15.40 7.60
CA SER A 115 5.99 14.34 8.53
C SER A 115 5.69 14.71 9.98
N GLU A 116 6.00 15.93 10.39
CA GLU A 116 5.77 16.39 11.77
C GLU A 116 4.29 16.40 12.12
N ILE A 117 3.44 16.79 11.17
CA ILE A 117 1.98 16.79 11.36
C ILE A 117 1.48 15.34 11.49
N ALA A 118 1.98 14.41 10.66
CA ALA A 118 1.63 12.99 10.76
C ALA A 118 2.05 12.41 12.11
N VAL A 119 3.23 12.75 12.62
CA VAL A 119 3.72 12.36 13.95
C VAL A 119 2.81 12.91 15.05
N ALA A 120 2.39 14.18 14.97
CA ALA A 120 1.48 14.78 15.94
C ALA A 120 0.12 14.07 15.96
N CYS A 121 -0.46 13.78 14.80
CA CYS A 121 -1.71 13.03 14.68
C CYS A 121 -1.61 11.61 15.26
N LEU A 122 -0.52 10.88 14.96
CA LEU A 122 -0.31 9.52 15.47
C LEU A 122 -0.07 9.52 16.99
N ARG A 123 0.58 10.55 17.53
CA ARG A 123 0.78 10.72 18.98
C ARG A 123 -0.57 10.91 19.68
N GLU A 124 -1.37 11.87 19.24
CA GLU A 124 -2.70 12.14 19.80
C GLU A 124 -3.61 10.90 19.73
N TYR A 125 -3.54 10.18 18.60
CA TYR A 125 -4.27 8.93 18.43
C TYR A 125 -3.88 7.89 19.47
N MET A 126 -2.56 7.71 19.73
CA MET A 126 -2.04 6.73 20.68
C MET A 126 -2.38 7.11 22.12
N GLU A 127 -2.27 8.38 22.49
CA GLU A 127 -2.58 8.87 23.84
C GLU A 127 -3.99 8.51 24.29
N GLY A 128 -4.98 8.59 23.40
CA GLY A 128 -6.37 8.21 23.70
C GLY A 128 -6.67 6.72 23.46
N PHE A 129 -5.74 5.90 23.01
CA PHE A 129 -6.03 4.53 22.57
C PHE A 129 -6.56 3.63 23.68
N SER A 130 -5.92 3.63 24.84
CA SER A 130 -6.29 2.75 25.96
C SER A 130 -7.66 3.12 26.56
N GLU A 131 -8.01 4.40 26.60
CA GLU A 131 -9.32 4.87 27.08
C GLU A 131 -10.45 4.40 26.15
N ARG A 132 -10.23 4.49 24.84
CA ARG A 132 -11.20 4.05 23.83
C ARG A 132 -11.33 2.52 23.76
N ASN A 133 -10.27 1.80 24.14
CA ASN A 133 -10.17 0.35 24.02
C ASN A 133 -9.87 -0.33 25.37
N PRO A 134 -10.78 -0.23 26.36
CA PRO A 134 -10.52 -0.68 27.73
C PRO A 134 -10.27 -2.18 27.85
N ASN A 135 -10.71 -2.99 26.89
CA ASN A 135 -10.47 -4.43 26.84
C ASN A 135 -9.19 -4.82 26.04
N PHE A 136 -8.43 -3.83 25.56
CA PHE A 136 -7.15 -4.06 24.90
C PHE A 136 -6.03 -3.52 25.79
N TYR A 137 -5.38 -4.43 26.50
CA TYR A 137 -4.24 -4.06 27.34
C TYR A 137 -2.99 -3.86 26.48
N VAL A 138 -2.61 -2.61 26.25
CA VAL A 138 -1.39 -2.25 25.53
C VAL A 138 -0.19 -2.49 26.44
N PHE A 139 0.69 -3.41 26.03
CA PHE A 139 1.93 -3.69 26.78
C PHE A 139 3.17 -3.19 26.04
N ASN A 140 3.08 -2.92 24.74
CA ASN A 140 4.15 -2.31 23.96
C ASN A 140 3.57 -1.39 22.89
N ALA A 141 4.06 -0.16 22.80
CA ALA A 141 3.66 0.77 21.75
C ALA A 141 4.83 1.68 21.39
N VAL A 142 5.22 1.67 20.11
CA VAL A 142 6.37 2.40 19.60
C VAL A 142 6.02 3.06 18.27
N MET A 143 6.38 4.33 18.11
CA MET A 143 6.33 5.03 16.83
C MET A 143 7.72 5.04 16.22
N HIS A 144 7.86 4.48 15.04
CA HIS A 144 9.11 4.47 14.30
C HIS A 144 9.26 5.72 13.44
N LEU A 145 10.38 6.40 13.60
CA LEU A 145 10.82 7.55 12.82
C LEU A 145 12.13 7.26 12.07
N ASP A 146 12.68 6.08 12.23
CA ASP A 146 13.92 5.60 11.64
C ASP A 146 13.69 4.75 10.36
N GLU A 147 12.47 4.72 9.86
CA GLU A 147 12.11 4.14 8.55
C GLU A 147 11.61 5.23 7.59
N ALA A 148 11.16 4.82 6.41
CA ALA A 148 10.78 5.76 5.35
C ALA A 148 9.60 6.68 5.71
N THR A 149 8.64 6.19 6.50
CA THR A 149 7.42 6.92 6.86
C THR A 149 7.13 6.72 8.35
N PRO A 150 6.74 7.76 9.10
CA PRO A 150 6.30 7.61 10.48
C PRO A 150 5.15 6.62 10.58
N HIS A 151 5.27 5.64 11.46
CA HIS A 151 4.23 4.66 11.71
C HIS A 151 4.28 4.15 13.14
N LEU A 152 3.11 3.75 13.63
CA LEU A 152 2.89 3.34 15.01
C LEU A 152 2.65 1.83 15.06
N HIS A 153 3.40 1.13 15.91
CA HIS A 153 3.17 -0.25 16.30
C HIS A 153 2.45 -0.26 17.66
N ILE A 154 1.31 -0.92 17.74
CA ILE A 154 0.54 -1.08 18.97
C ILE A 154 0.36 -2.55 19.25
N ASP A 155 1.08 -3.07 20.25
CA ASP A 155 1.00 -4.46 20.68
C ASP A 155 0.11 -4.56 21.92
N TYR A 156 -0.96 -5.37 21.85
CA TYR A 156 -1.94 -5.46 22.91
C TYR A 156 -2.46 -6.88 23.14
N ILE A 157 -2.89 -7.16 24.37
CA ILE A 157 -3.54 -8.40 24.80
C ILE A 157 -5.04 -8.11 24.95
N PRO A 158 -5.91 -8.80 24.18
CA PRO A 158 -7.35 -8.64 24.36
C PRO A 158 -7.85 -9.39 25.60
N VAL A 159 -8.50 -8.67 26.51
CA VAL A 159 -9.01 -9.19 27.79
C VAL A 159 -10.52 -9.34 27.70
N GLY A 160 -11.01 -10.55 27.87
CA GLY A 160 -12.44 -10.86 27.92
C GLY A 160 -12.86 -11.48 29.23
N HIS A 161 -14.08 -11.14 29.71
CA HIS A 161 -14.63 -11.59 30.98
C HIS A 161 -15.74 -12.64 30.76
N PHE A 162 -15.74 -13.68 31.61
CA PHE A 162 -16.62 -14.84 31.45
C PHE A 162 -17.21 -15.24 32.81
N SER A 163 -18.44 -15.72 32.80
CA SER A 163 -19.11 -16.23 34.01
C SER A 163 -18.67 -17.63 34.42
N ASN A 164 -18.06 -18.41 33.52
CA ASN A 164 -17.69 -19.80 33.74
C ASN A 164 -16.20 -20.07 33.49
N GLY A 165 -15.62 -21.00 34.27
CA GLY A 165 -14.24 -21.41 34.13
C GLY A 165 -13.26 -20.37 34.68
N LEU A 166 -12.20 -20.08 33.92
CA LEU A 166 -11.34 -18.93 34.17
C LEU A 166 -12.12 -17.66 33.76
N ASP A 167 -12.34 -16.76 34.72
CA ASP A 167 -13.24 -15.63 34.57
C ASP A 167 -12.64 -14.50 33.68
N THR A 168 -11.32 -14.38 33.65
CA THR A 168 -10.61 -13.38 32.82
C THR A 168 -9.62 -14.10 31.91
N ARG A 169 -9.69 -13.86 30.61
CA ARG A 169 -8.90 -14.59 29.59
C ARG A 169 -8.43 -13.68 28.46
N ASN A 170 -7.33 -14.07 27.84
CA ASN A 170 -6.98 -13.57 26.52
C ASN A 170 -8.06 -14.06 25.52
N ALA A 171 -8.92 -13.15 25.05
CA ALA A 171 -10.08 -13.51 24.23
C ALA A 171 -10.54 -12.34 23.34
N MET A 172 -10.03 -12.23 22.11
CA MET A 172 -10.35 -11.17 21.17
C MET A 172 -11.87 -11.00 20.92
N ALA A 173 -12.56 -12.09 20.64
CA ALA A 173 -13.99 -12.03 20.35
C ALA A 173 -14.82 -11.50 21.53
N LYS A 174 -14.42 -11.85 22.77
CA LYS A 174 -15.12 -11.40 23.97
C LYS A 174 -14.78 -9.95 24.31
N ALA A 175 -13.53 -9.55 24.15
CA ALA A 175 -13.10 -8.16 24.31
C ALA A 175 -13.87 -7.22 23.37
N LEU A 176 -13.97 -7.59 22.09
CA LEU A 176 -14.74 -6.82 21.09
C LEU A 176 -16.24 -6.78 21.41
N GLU A 177 -16.80 -7.89 21.92
CA GLU A 177 -18.22 -7.93 22.34
C GLU A 177 -18.46 -6.97 23.52
N GLU A 178 -17.59 -6.97 24.53
CA GLU A 178 -17.68 -6.13 25.71
C GLU A 178 -17.51 -4.64 25.39
N MET A 179 -16.65 -4.31 24.41
CA MET A 179 -16.51 -2.95 23.89
C MET A 179 -17.65 -2.52 22.94
N GLY A 180 -18.68 -3.36 22.73
CA GLY A 180 -19.88 -3.00 21.95
C GLY A 180 -19.79 -3.29 20.46
N TYR A 181 -18.70 -3.87 19.96
CA TYR A 181 -18.55 -4.20 18.53
C TYR A 181 -19.29 -5.47 18.10
N GLY A 182 -20.01 -6.12 19.04
CA GLY A 182 -20.85 -7.30 18.79
C GLY A 182 -20.03 -8.56 18.56
N LYS A 183 -20.73 -9.63 18.12
CA LYS A 183 -20.16 -10.97 17.93
C LYS A 183 -19.83 -11.25 16.46
N GLY A 184 -18.96 -12.27 16.25
CA GLY A 184 -18.66 -12.83 14.94
C GLY A 184 -17.46 -12.20 14.23
N ALA A 185 -17.17 -12.73 13.04
CA ALA A 185 -15.93 -12.41 12.31
C ALA A 185 -15.80 -10.92 11.91
N ASN A 186 -16.91 -10.20 11.82
CA ASN A 186 -16.90 -8.78 11.45
C ASN A 186 -16.69 -7.81 12.61
N ALA A 187 -16.63 -8.28 13.87
CA ALA A 187 -16.43 -7.41 15.03
C ALA A 187 -15.11 -6.63 14.94
N ILE A 188 -14.03 -7.30 14.55
CA ILE A 188 -12.72 -6.66 14.35
C ILE A 188 -12.73 -5.60 13.24
N ASN A 189 -13.49 -5.83 12.17
CA ASN A 189 -13.61 -4.86 11.08
C ASN A 189 -14.42 -3.63 11.49
N ARG A 190 -15.47 -3.81 12.31
CA ARG A 190 -16.23 -2.68 12.87
C ARG A 190 -15.36 -1.86 13.80
N TRP A 191 -14.60 -2.50 14.67
CA TRP A 191 -13.64 -1.82 15.54
C TRP A 191 -12.62 -1.03 14.74
N ARG A 192 -11.98 -1.63 13.73
CA ARG A 192 -10.99 -0.93 12.88
C ARG A 192 -11.59 0.25 12.12
N LEU A 193 -12.84 0.14 11.68
CA LEU A 193 -13.52 1.26 11.03
C LEU A 193 -13.76 2.41 12.00
N THR A 194 -14.12 2.12 13.25
CA THR A 194 -14.26 3.14 14.29
C THR A 194 -12.93 3.81 14.61
N GLU A 195 -11.85 3.05 14.78
CA GLU A 195 -10.52 3.59 15.04
C GLU A 195 -9.98 4.39 13.84
N TRP A 196 -10.28 3.95 12.60
CA TRP A 196 -9.97 4.70 11.39
C TRP A 196 -10.68 6.07 11.38
N GLU A 197 -11.96 6.10 11.71
CA GLU A 197 -12.73 7.34 11.76
C GLU A 197 -12.20 8.30 12.84
N ILE A 198 -11.79 7.78 13.98
CA ILE A 198 -11.18 8.58 15.04
C ILE A 198 -9.87 9.21 14.56
N LEU A 199 -8.98 8.44 13.94
CA LEU A 199 -7.75 8.98 13.37
C LEU A 199 -8.03 9.98 12.24
N HIS A 200 -9.06 9.74 11.43
CA HIS A 200 -9.51 10.68 10.40
C HIS A 200 -9.93 12.03 11.01
N GLN A 201 -10.70 12.02 12.11
CA GLN A 201 -11.09 13.26 12.79
C GLN A 201 -9.89 13.99 13.41
N ILE A 202 -8.92 13.26 13.99
CA ILE A 202 -7.66 13.85 14.48
C ILE A 202 -6.91 14.51 13.33
N CYS A 203 -6.72 13.80 12.20
CA CYS A 203 -6.07 14.36 11.00
C CYS A 203 -6.77 15.63 10.52
N LYS A 204 -8.10 15.63 10.48
CA LYS A 204 -8.90 16.81 10.10
C LYS A 204 -8.70 17.98 11.05
N ALA A 205 -8.62 17.73 12.35
CA ALA A 205 -8.34 18.76 13.36
C ALA A 205 -6.95 19.40 13.17
N HIS A 206 -5.97 18.60 12.72
CA HIS A 206 -4.62 19.07 12.35
C HIS A 206 -4.52 19.62 10.93
N GLY A 207 -5.64 19.80 10.21
CA GLY A 207 -5.67 20.36 8.87
C GLY A 207 -5.22 19.42 7.75
N VAL A 208 -5.15 18.10 8.02
CA VAL A 208 -4.78 17.08 7.05
C VAL A 208 -6.03 16.53 6.35
N GLU A 209 -6.10 16.67 5.03
CA GLU A 209 -7.17 16.08 4.24
C GLU A 209 -6.87 14.59 3.99
N ILE A 210 -7.79 13.72 4.38
CA ILE A 210 -7.69 12.29 4.21
C ILE A 210 -8.61 11.82 3.07
N ALA A 211 -8.07 11.00 2.19
CA ALA A 211 -8.85 10.34 1.14
C ALA A 211 -9.80 9.30 1.75
N GLU A 212 -11.01 9.23 1.20
CA GLU A 212 -11.96 8.19 1.56
C GLU A 212 -11.32 6.79 1.53
N PRO A 213 -11.61 5.91 2.50
CA PRO A 213 -11.00 4.60 2.57
C PRO A 213 -11.29 3.81 1.31
N LYS A 214 -10.26 3.53 0.53
CA LYS A 214 -10.37 2.65 -0.63
C LYS A 214 -10.80 1.28 -0.13
N LYS A 215 -11.98 0.82 -0.53
CA LYS A 215 -12.52 -0.51 -0.18
C LYS A 215 -11.44 -1.57 -0.45
N SER A 216 -11.20 -2.40 0.56
CA SER A 216 -10.02 -3.27 0.72
C SER A 216 -9.47 -3.91 -0.57
N ARG A 217 -8.16 -3.93 -0.67
CA ARG A 217 -7.39 -4.58 -1.73
C ARG A 217 -7.57 -6.10 -1.63
N GLY A 218 -7.85 -6.76 -2.74
CA GLY A 218 -8.10 -8.18 -2.72
C GLY A 218 -6.91 -9.07 -2.83
N TYR A 219 -5.80 -8.56 -3.27
CA TYR A 219 -4.53 -9.28 -3.28
C TYR A 219 -3.56 -8.52 -2.37
N SER A 220 -3.04 -9.21 -1.37
CA SER A 220 -1.96 -8.71 -0.55
C SER A 220 -0.64 -9.10 -1.23
N TYR A 221 0.02 -8.13 -1.85
CA TYR A 221 1.44 -8.30 -2.13
C TYR A 221 2.17 -8.54 -0.81
N THR A 222 3.20 -9.35 -0.82
CA THR A 222 4.23 -9.25 0.20
C THR A 222 4.85 -7.84 0.10
N THR A 223 5.44 -7.34 1.16
CA THR A 223 6.10 -6.02 1.17
C THR A 223 7.17 -5.94 0.06
N GLU A 224 7.81 -7.07 -0.23
CA GLU A 224 8.85 -7.23 -1.24
C GLU A 224 8.26 -7.13 -2.67
N GLU A 225 7.22 -7.92 -2.99
CA GLU A 225 6.52 -7.87 -4.29
C GLU A 225 5.89 -6.48 -4.56
N TYR A 226 5.36 -5.82 -3.52
CA TYR A 226 4.83 -4.46 -3.66
C TYR A 226 5.95 -3.45 -3.97
N GLY A 227 7.09 -3.58 -3.30
CA GLY A 227 8.28 -2.77 -3.56
C GLY A 227 8.75 -2.90 -5.01
N GLU A 228 8.96 -4.12 -5.48
CA GLU A 228 9.37 -4.40 -6.87
C GLU A 228 8.38 -3.84 -7.91
N HIS A 229 7.09 -3.98 -7.66
CA HIS A 229 6.06 -3.46 -8.56
C HIS A 229 6.06 -1.93 -8.62
N GLN A 230 6.21 -1.25 -7.48
CA GLN A 230 6.29 0.21 -7.42
C GLN A 230 7.59 0.73 -8.04
N ASP A 231 8.71 0.04 -7.81
CA ASP A 231 10.01 0.40 -8.41
C ASP A 231 9.96 0.28 -9.94
N ARG A 232 9.28 -0.76 -10.48
CA ARG A 232 9.11 -0.90 -11.93
C ARG A 232 8.25 0.22 -12.52
N ILE A 233 7.15 0.60 -11.87
CA ILE A 233 6.32 1.73 -12.30
C ILE A 233 7.16 3.01 -12.35
N ARG A 234 7.93 3.30 -11.29
CA ARG A 234 8.79 4.48 -11.22
C ARG A 234 9.83 4.51 -12.33
N GLN A 235 10.53 3.38 -12.57
CA GLN A 235 11.51 3.25 -13.66
C GLN A 235 10.88 3.54 -15.03
N LEU A 236 9.68 3.01 -15.30
CA LEU A 236 8.98 3.26 -16.56
C LEU A 236 8.54 4.72 -16.71
N GLU A 237 8.16 5.38 -15.63
CA GLU A 237 7.80 6.80 -15.64
C GLU A 237 9.03 7.70 -15.88
N GLU A 238 10.16 7.37 -15.26
CA GLU A 238 11.45 8.05 -15.48
C GLU A 238 11.94 7.86 -16.92
N GLU A 239 11.92 6.63 -17.44
CA GLU A 239 12.28 6.33 -18.84
C GLU A 239 11.40 7.08 -19.82
N LYS A 240 10.09 7.12 -19.58
CA LYS A 240 9.14 7.88 -20.39
C LYS A 240 9.45 9.38 -20.39
N ALA A 241 9.79 9.95 -19.25
CA ALA A 241 10.15 11.37 -19.14
C ALA A 241 11.44 11.69 -19.92
N GLN A 242 12.47 10.84 -19.83
CA GLN A 242 13.73 10.98 -20.59
C GLN A 242 13.47 10.96 -22.09
N ILE A 243 12.69 9.98 -22.60
CA ILE A 243 12.36 9.87 -24.04
C ILE A 243 11.60 11.11 -24.52
N ILE A 244 10.72 11.69 -23.70
CA ILE A 244 10.00 12.93 -24.06
C ILE A 244 10.98 14.08 -24.21
N THR A 245 11.93 14.25 -23.29
CA THR A 245 12.96 15.30 -23.33
C THR A 245 13.85 15.16 -24.58
N GLU A 246 14.37 13.97 -24.84
CA GLU A 246 15.19 13.69 -26.05
C GLU A 246 14.42 14.01 -27.35
N LYS A 247 13.15 13.63 -27.40
CA LYS A 247 12.27 13.95 -28.55
C LYS A 247 12.07 15.46 -28.74
N GLU A 248 11.93 16.23 -27.66
CA GLU A 248 11.80 17.68 -27.71
C GLU A 248 13.08 18.35 -28.19
N GLU A 249 14.26 17.89 -27.75
CA GLU A 249 15.56 18.37 -28.20
C GLU A 249 15.76 18.15 -29.71
N ILE A 250 15.44 16.94 -30.19
CA ILE A 250 15.52 16.61 -31.63
C ILE A 250 14.55 17.47 -32.46
N ASN A 251 13.33 17.68 -32.00
CA ASN A 251 12.36 18.55 -32.69
C ASN A 251 12.89 20.01 -32.75
N ALA A 252 13.46 20.52 -31.67
CA ALA A 252 14.05 21.87 -31.68
C ALA A 252 15.25 21.99 -32.61
N ALA A 253 16.08 20.94 -32.73
CA ALA A 253 17.19 20.90 -33.69
C ALA A 253 16.69 20.88 -35.16
N LEU A 254 15.64 20.09 -35.46
CA LEU A 254 15.00 20.03 -36.76
C LEU A 254 14.39 21.38 -37.18
N GLU A 255 13.73 22.10 -36.27
CA GLU A 255 13.20 23.45 -36.52
C GLU A 255 14.30 24.46 -36.84
N LYS A 256 15.43 24.43 -36.11
CA LYS A 256 16.59 25.29 -36.40
C LYS A 256 17.19 24.99 -37.75
N ALA A 257 17.26 23.71 -38.16
CA ALA A 257 17.76 23.31 -39.48
C ALA A 257 16.83 23.77 -40.62
N ALA A 258 15.50 23.72 -40.43
CA ALA A 258 14.50 24.16 -41.42
C ALA A 258 14.53 25.69 -41.70
N LYS A 259 14.99 26.52 -40.78
CA LYS A 259 15.04 27.99 -40.89
C LYS A 259 16.22 28.53 -41.72
N LYS A 260 17.17 27.68 -42.16
CA LYS A 260 18.33 28.10 -42.95
C LYS A 260 18.07 27.98 -44.48
N HIS A 261 17.25 28.85 -45.08
CA HIS A 261 17.13 28.99 -46.53
C HIS A 261 17.91 30.21 -47.07
N VAL A 262 18.73 29.99 -48.11
CA VAL A 262 19.58 30.99 -48.78
C VAL A 262 18.80 31.72 -49.87
N LYS A 263 18.97 33.02 -49.98
CA LYS A 263 18.29 33.88 -51.00
C LYS A 263 19.02 33.84 -52.34
N LEU A 264 18.31 33.50 -53.44
CA LEU A 264 18.82 33.34 -54.81
C LEU A 264 18.82 34.62 -55.66
N LYS A 265 18.63 35.80 -55.07
CA LYS A 265 18.40 37.04 -55.83
C LYS A 265 19.64 37.74 -56.44
N GLU A 266 20.85 37.23 -56.17
CA GLU A 266 22.07 37.94 -56.59
C GLU A 266 22.65 37.49 -57.99
N ILE A 267 22.10 36.45 -58.61
CA ILE A 267 22.65 35.86 -59.84
C ILE A 267 22.09 36.54 -61.12
N ASP A 268 20.90 37.15 -61.03
CA ASP A 268 20.21 37.70 -62.22
C ASP A 268 20.71 39.08 -62.67
N SER A 269 21.73 39.64 -62.01
CA SER A 269 22.20 40.98 -62.27
C SER A 269 23.44 41.08 -63.20
N VAL A 270 23.95 39.95 -63.74
CA VAL A 270 25.18 39.90 -64.51
C VAL A 270 24.90 40.25 -65.97
N VAL A 271 25.52 41.32 -66.44
CA VAL A 271 25.38 41.80 -67.86
C VAL A 271 26.39 41.09 -68.76
N THR A 272 25.89 40.48 -69.84
CA THR A 272 26.73 39.79 -70.86
C THR A 272 26.73 40.53 -72.20
N GLY A 273 27.92 40.75 -72.76
CA GLY A 273 28.13 41.28 -74.11
C GLY A 273 28.41 40.17 -75.17
N LYS A 274 27.99 40.38 -76.40
CA LYS A 274 28.32 39.47 -77.53
C LYS A 274 29.51 40.00 -78.33
N THR A 275 30.46 39.13 -78.68
CA THR A 275 31.53 39.46 -79.60
C THR A 275 31.06 39.46 -81.08
N VAL A 276 31.56 40.37 -81.86
CA VAL A 276 31.19 40.54 -83.30
C VAL A 276 31.67 39.38 -84.19
N PHE A 277 32.58 38.53 -83.69
CA PHE A 277 33.09 37.35 -84.38
C PHE A 277 33.30 36.19 -83.43
N GLY A 278 32.75 35.04 -83.83
CA GLY A 278 33.14 33.76 -83.18
C GLY A 278 32.27 33.21 -82.02
N GLY A 279 31.09 33.76 -81.75
CA GLY A 279 30.11 33.17 -80.79
C GLY A 279 30.57 33.10 -79.32
N LYS A 280 31.60 33.87 -78.99
CA LYS A 280 32.08 33.99 -77.60
C LYS A 280 31.35 35.11 -76.85
N ILE A 281 31.04 34.88 -75.60
CA ILE A 281 30.43 35.86 -74.70
C ILE A 281 31.56 36.59 -73.99
N THR A 282 31.61 37.94 -74.04
CA THR A 282 32.53 38.74 -73.24
C THR A 282 31.86 39.19 -71.98
N VAL A 283 32.55 39.00 -70.88
CA VAL A 283 32.13 39.42 -69.56
C VAL A 283 33.27 40.32 -69.00
N SER A 284 32.93 41.36 -68.28
CA SER A 284 33.97 42.16 -67.61
C SER A 284 34.79 41.29 -66.60
N LYS A 285 36.04 41.68 -66.39
CA LYS A 285 36.91 40.96 -65.45
C LYS A 285 36.25 40.90 -64.02
N GLU A 286 35.64 41.98 -63.61
CA GLU A 286 34.97 42.15 -62.36
C GLU A 286 33.72 41.25 -62.27
N ASP A 287 32.88 41.20 -63.30
CA ASP A 287 31.75 40.34 -63.39
C ASP A 287 32.15 38.85 -63.40
N TRP A 288 33.24 38.48 -64.07
CA TRP A 288 33.81 37.15 -64.09
C TRP A 288 34.29 36.71 -62.74
N GLU A 289 34.99 37.59 -61.98
CA GLU A 289 35.45 37.34 -60.62
C GLU A 289 34.24 37.16 -59.66
N ASN A 290 33.20 37.98 -59.84
CA ASN A 290 31.97 37.89 -59.05
C ASN A 290 31.23 36.60 -59.35
N VAL A 291 31.03 36.22 -60.63
CA VAL A 291 30.35 34.97 -61.06
C VAL A 291 31.13 33.75 -60.53
N THR A 292 32.46 33.76 -60.63
CA THR A 292 33.28 32.65 -60.08
C THR A 292 33.26 32.56 -58.60
N ALA A 293 33.20 33.68 -57.88
CA ALA A 293 33.02 33.70 -56.42
C ALA A 293 31.65 33.18 -56.02
N LEU A 294 30.59 33.61 -56.78
CA LEU A 294 29.22 33.07 -56.50
C LEU A 294 29.10 31.58 -56.82
N ALA A 295 29.71 31.10 -57.96
CA ALA A 295 29.73 29.67 -58.26
C ALA A 295 30.47 28.84 -57.23
N LYS A 296 31.60 29.33 -56.72
CA LYS A 296 32.31 28.67 -55.60
C LYS A 296 31.48 28.63 -54.31
N LYS A 297 30.81 29.74 -54.02
CA LYS A 297 29.89 29.84 -52.89
C LYS A 297 28.74 28.90 -53.04
N GLU A 298 28.18 28.75 -54.24
CA GLU A 298 27.08 27.82 -54.53
C GLU A 298 27.52 26.35 -54.36
N VAL A 299 28.68 25.97 -54.87
CA VAL A 299 29.21 24.59 -54.68
C VAL A 299 29.44 24.28 -53.21
N ILE A 300 29.89 25.26 -52.41
CA ILE A 300 30.04 25.10 -50.97
C ILE A 300 28.66 24.99 -50.30
N SER A 301 27.71 25.86 -50.70
CA SER A 301 26.33 25.83 -50.24
C SER A 301 25.65 24.48 -50.53
N GLN A 302 25.81 23.94 -51.74
CA GLN A 302 25.27 22.61 -52.10
C GLN A 302 25.88 21.48 -51.27
N LYS A 303 27.19 21.54 -51.00
CA LYS A 303 27.82 20.56 -50.07
C LYS A 303 27.28 20.66 -48.66
N GLN A 304 27.10 21.89 -48.15
CA GLN A 304 26.50 22.13 -46.86
C GLN A 304 25.03 21.68 -46.81
N THR A 305 24.26 21.95 -47.86
CA THR A 305 22.86 21.51 -47.98
C THR A 305 22.78 19.99 -47.97
N LYS A 306 23.64 19.30 -48.73
CA LYS A 306 23.68 17.83 -48.71
C LYS A 306 24.02 17.27 -47.32
N LYS A 307 24.98 17.93 -46.60
CA LYS A 307 25.30 17.53 -45.23
C LYS A 307 24.12 17.74 -44.28
N LEU A 308 23.47 18.91 -44.34
CA LEU A 308 22.30 19.23 -43.55
C LEU A 308 21.10 18.32 -43.86
N CYS A 309 20.91 17.91 -45.12
CA CYS A 309 19.88 16.93 -45.48
C CYS A 309 20.15 15.56 -44.82
N ARG A 310 21.40 15.09 -44.80
CA ARG A 310 21.77 13.84 -44.11
C ARG A 310 21.53 13.95 -42.64
N GLU A 311 22.02 14.99 -41.98
CA GLU A 311 21.83 15.23 -40.56
C GLU A 311 20.32 15.30 -40.20
N ARG A 312 19.51 15.95 -41.03
CA ARG A 312 18.05 15.99 -40.91
C ARG A 312 17.43 14.59 -41.02
N ASP A 313 17.85 13.81 -42.02
CA ASP A 313 17.26 12.48 -42.27
C ASP A 313 17.65 11.50 -41.14
N GLU A 314 18.88 11.59 -40.63
CA GLU A 314 19.35 10.86 -39.42
C GLU A 314 18.51 11.26 -38.20
N ALA A 315 18.33 12.56 -37.93
CA ALA A 315 17.50 13.04 -36.82
C ALA A 315 16.01 12.64 -36.96
N ILE A 316 15.47 12.55 -38.18
CA ILE A 316 14.12 12.03 -38.39
C ILE A 316 14.03 10.55 -38.05
N GLN A 317 15.04 9.73 -38.43
CA GLN A 317 15.08 8.30 -38.07
C GLN A 317 15.16 8.11 -36.56
N GLU A 318 16.04 8.85 -35.89
CA GLU A 318 16.18 8.81 -34.43
C GLU A 318 14.87 9.22 -33.71
N ARG A 319 14.24 10.32 -34.12
CA ARG A 319 12.92 10.72 -33.62
C ARG A 319 11.86 9.64 -33.79
N ASN A 320 11.84 8.94 -34.95
CA ASN A 320 10.88 7.86 -35.17
C ASN A 320 11.17 6.63 -34.32
N ALA A 321 12.43 6.31 -34.09
CA ALA A 321 12.84 5.25 -33.18
C ALA A 321 12.44 5.57 -31.73
N LEU A 322 12.69 6.80 -31.27
CA LEU A 322 12.26 7.25 -29.94
C LEU A 322 10.73 7.26 -29.79
N LYS A 323 10.01 7.61 -30.86
CA LYS A 323 8.54 7.52 -30.84
C LYS A 323 8.06 6.08 -30.63
N ALA A 324 8.63 5.13 -31.36
CA ALA A 324 8.29 3.70 -31.21
C ALA A 324 8.62 3.18 -29.80
N ARG A 325 9.77 3.60 -29.25
CA ARG A 325 10.16 3.26 -27.88
C ARG A 325 9.20 3.86 -26.83
N LEU A 326 8.80 5.13 -27.01
CA LEU A 326 7.82 5.80 -26.15
C LEU A 326 6.47 5.09 -26.17
N ASP A 327 6.00 4.67 -27.34
CA ASP A 327 4.74 3.95 -27.51
C ASP A 327 4.81 2.58 -26.79
N ALA A 328 5.94 1.86 -26.91
CA ALA A 328 6.16 0.58 -26.22
C ALA A 328 6.16 0.74 -24.69
N VAL A 329 6.94 1.68 -24.15
CA VAL A 329 7.01 1.98 -22.72
C VAL A 329 5.66 2.44 -22.17
N SER A 330 4.93 3.25 -22.94
CA SER A 330 3.59 3.72 -22.56
C SER A 330 2.58 2.58 -22.52
N SER A 331 2.68 1.61 -23.43
CA SER A 331 1.84 0.40 -23.44
C SER A 331 2.14 -0.49 -22.24
N GLU A 332 3.43 -0.74 -21.96
CA GLU A 332 3.84 -1.53 -20.78
C GLU A 332 3.36 -0.90 -19.47
N LEU A 333 3.52 0.42 -19.32
CA LEU A 333 3.03 1.16 -18.17
C LEU A 333 1.50 1.07 -18.04
N ALA A 334 0.77 1.16 -19.13
CA ALA A 334 -0.70 1.01 -19.15
C ALA A 334 -1.12 -0.40 -18.72
N ASP A 335 -0.41 -1.45 -19.17
CA ASP A 335 -0.67 -2.83 -18.77
C ASP A 335 -0.40 -3.06 -17.28
N TYR A 336 0.68 -2.50 -16.72
CA TYR A 336 0.94 -2.56 -15.28
C TYR A 336 -0.15 -1.85 -14.47
N LYS A 337 -0.56 -0.65 -14.87
CA LYS A 337 -1.64 0.11 -14.23
C LYS A 337 -2.98 -0.62 -14.32
N LYS A 338 -3.29 -1.22 -15.48
CA LYS A 338 -4.51 -2.02 -15.67
C LYS A 338 -4.52 -3.29 -14.81
N LYS A 339 -3.40 -4.04 -14.75
CA LYS A 339 -3.29 -5.21 -13.87
C LYS A 339 -3.53 -4.86 -12.39
N GLU A 340 -3.07 -3.68 -11.97
CA GLU A 340 -3.34 -3.18 -10.61
C GLU A 340 -4.82 -2.84 -10.42
N GLU A 341 -5.48 -2.26 -11.42
CA GLU A 341 -6.90 -1.92 -11.39
C GLU A 341 -7.79 -3.17 -11.42
N ASP A 342 -7.51 -4.16 -12.27
CA ASP A 342 -8.21 -5.43 -12.36
C ASP A 342 -8.13 -6.22 -11.04
N ARG A 343 -6.97 -6.21 -10.37
CA ARG A 343 -6.80 -6.79 -9.03
C ARG A 343 -7.69 -6.09 -7.99
N ARG A 344 -7.83 -4.76 -8.06
CA ARG A 344 -8.73 -3.99 -7.20
C ARG A 344 -10.20 -4.35 -7.45
N HIS A 345 -10.60 -4.60 -8.70
CA HIS A 345 -11.96 -5.01 -9.06
C HIS A 345 -12.30 -6.44 -8.61
N PHE A 346 -11.44 -7.41 -8.89
CA PHE A 346 -11.62 -8.81 -8.46
C PHE A 346 -11.84 -8.95 -6.96
N SER A 347 -11.11 -8.17 -6.18
CA SER A 347 -11.25 -8.10 -4.74
C SER A 347 -12.60 -7.55 -4.28
N ARG A 348 -13.10 -6.54 -4.98
CA ARG A 348 -14.37 -5.88 -4.68
C ARG A 348 -15.55 -6.85 -4.82
N ASP A 349 -15.52 -7.69 -5.85
CA ASP A 349 -16.59 -8.64 -6.13
C ASP A 349 -16.56 -9.82 -5.16
N LYS A 350 -15.38 -10.31 -4.79
CA LYS A 350 -15.20 -11.35 -3.78
C LYS A 350 -15.68 -10.89 -2.40
N LEU A 351 -15.42 -9.65 -2.01
CA LEU A 351 -15.89 -9.06 -0.76
C LEU A 351 -17.41 -8.84 -0.75
N LYS A 352 -17.99 -8.41 -1.88
CA LYS A 352 -19.45 -8.29 -2.01
C LYS A 352 -20.14 -9.65 -1.88
N ALA A 353 -19.57 -10.70 -2.49
CA ALA A 353 -20.08 -12.05 -2.39
C ALA A 353 -19.98 -12.60 -0.95
N GLU A 354 -18.84 -12.36 -0.27
CA GLU A 354 -18.62 -12.77 1.12
C GLU A 354 -19.54 -12.00 2.08
N SER A 355 -19.71 -10.69 1.90
CA SER A 355 -20.65 -9.89 2.68
C SER A 355 -22.11 -10.36 2.53
N LYS A 356 -22.52 -10.71 1.30
CA LYS A 356 -23.85 -11.29 1.07
C LYS A 356 -24.01 -12.66 1.73
N ARG A 357 -22.96 -13.49 1.70
CA ARG A 357 -22.94 -14.80 2.37
C ARG A 357 -23.09 -14.64 3.89
N ILE A 358 -22.32 -13.74 4.48
CA ILE A 358 -22.36 -13.46 5.93
C ILE A 358 -23.73 -12.93 6.34
N SER A 359 -24.30 -11.98 5.62
CA SER A 359 -25.66 -11.47 5.91
C SER A 359 -26.71 -12.57 5.87
N ARG A 360 -26.60 -13.50 4.92
CA ARG A 360 -27.52 -14.63 4.83
C ARG A 360 -27.34 -15.66 5.94
N GLU A 361 -26.09 -15.91 6.36
CA GLU A 361 -25.79 -16.78 7.51
C GLU A 361 -26.33 -16.18 8.84
N GLU A 362 -26.22 -14.86 9.01
CA GLU A 362 -26.78 -14.16 10.18
C GLU A 362 -28.32 -14.20 10.20
N GLU A 363 -28.95 -14.06 9.03
CA GLU A 363 -30.40 -14.17 8.90
C GLU A 363 -30.88 -15.59 9.22
N LEU A 364 -30.25 -16.61 8.64
CA LEU A 364 -30.55 -18.02 8.93
C LEU A 364 -30.31 -18.38 10.41
N SER A 365 -29.27 -17.81 11.03
CA SER A 365 -29.00 -17.99 12.45
C SER A 365 -30.09 -17.37 13.34
N ARG A 366 -30.61 -16.20 12.95
CA ARG A 366 -31.75 -15.56 13.65
C ARG A 366 -33.01 -16.39 13.53
N GLU A 367 -33.34 -16.88 12.33
CA GLU A 367 -34.47 -17.74 12.09
C GLU A 367 -34.37 -19.08 12.86
N LEU A 368 -33.20 -19.69 12.85
CA LEU A 368 -32.95 -20.91 13.63
C LEU A 368 -33.13 -20.69 15.14
N LYS A 369 -32.74 -19.51 15.67
CA LYS A 369 -33.01 -19.16 17.08
C LYS A 369 -34.50 -19.03 17.38
N LYS A 370 -35.28 -18.40 16.48
CA LYS A 370 -36.74 -18.30 16.61
C LYS A 370 -37.41 -19.68 16.60
N VAL A 371 -36.99 -20.53 15.66
CA VAL A 371 -37.52 -21.93 15.58
C VAL A 371 -37.18 -22.73 16.83
N LYS A 372 -35.93 -22.62 17.35
CA LYS A 372 -35.58 -23.31 18.60
C LYS A 372 -36.35 -22.79 19.81
N ALA A 373 -36.57 -21.48 19.92
CA ALA A 373 -37.39 -20.89 20.96
C ALA A 373 -38.86 -21.37 20.89
N PHE A 374 -39.43 -21.44 19.69
CA PHE A 374 -40.78 -21.98 19.46
C PHE A 374 -40.87 -23.46 19.86
N ILE A 375 -39.92 -24.32 19.44
CA ILE A 375 -39.88 -25.74 19.81
C ILE A 375 -39.81 -25.89 21.35
N SER A 376 -38.99 -25.05 22.03
CA SER A 376 -38.92 -25.05 23.49
C SER A 376 -40.25 -24.62 24.14
N ALA A 377 -40.87 -23.58 23.62
CA ALA A 377 -42.14 -23.08 24.13
C ALA A 377 -43.31 -24.08 23.94
N CYS A 378 -43.25 -24.90 22.89
CA CYS A 378 -44.24 -25.99 22.65
C CYS A 378 -43.94 -27.28 23.45
N GLY A 379 -42.86 -27.33 24.26
CA GLY A 379 -42.48 -28.53 25.00
C GLY A 379 -41.88 -29.66 24.14
N LEU A 380 -41.55 -29.38 22.86
CA LEU A 380 -41.12 -30.38 21.87
C LEU A 380 -39.58 -30.53 21.82
N SER A 381 -38.86 -30.09 22.84
CA SER A 381 -37.39 -30.12 22.86
C SER A 381 -36.77 -31.52 22.77
N SER A 382 -37.38 -32.51 23.43
CA SER A 382 -36.97 -33.93 23.37
C SER A 382 -37.18 -34.53 21.98
N ASP A 383 -38.35 -34.28 21.37
CA ASP A 383 -38.70 -34.77 20.04
C ASP A 383 -37.81 -34.18 18.97
N TYR A 384 -37.42 -32.92 19.11
CA TYR A 384 -36.48 -32.25 18.22
C TYR A 384 -35.06 -32.85 18.34
N GLN A 385 -34.62 -33.21 19.55
CA GLN A 385 -33.33 -33.88 19.72
C GLN A 385 -33.32 -35.28 19.11
N GLN A 386 -34.41 -36.04 19.29
CA GLN A 386 -34.58 -37.34 18.66
C GLN A 386 -34.62 -37.25 17.14
N PHE A 387 -35.34 -36.28 16.58
CA PHE A 387 -35.34 -36.00 15.15
C PHE A 387 -33.98 -35.67 14.59
N ARG A 388 -33.18 -34.80 15.28
CA ARG A 388 -31.80 -34.47 14.90
C ARG A 388 -30.92 -35.71 14.91
N TYR A 389 -31.00 -36.52 15.94
CA TYR A 389 -30.21 -37.75 16.05
C TYR A 389 -30.49 -38.69 14.90
N ASN A 390 -31.77 -38.94 14.60
CA ASN A 390 -32.20 -39.82 13.51
C ASN A 390 -31.78 -39.26 12.13
N SER A 391 -31.80 -37.94 11.91
CA SER A 391 -31.42 -37.34 10.64
C SER A 391 -29.89 -37.36 10.44
N THR A 392 -29.08 -37.33 11.51
CA THR A 392 -27.61 -37.46 11.41
C THR A 392 -27.24 -38.89 11.03
N ILE A 393 -27.89 -39.92 11.61
CA ILE A 393 -27.65 -41.33 11.26
C ILE A 393 -28.07 -41.64 9.81
N LYS A 394 -29.17 -41.04 9.30
CA LYS A 394 -29.54 -41.18 7.88
C LYS A 394 -28.54 -40.57 6.93
N LYS A 395 -27.90 -39.43 7.30
CA LYS A 395 -26.85 -38.81 6.47
C LYS A 395 -25.56 -39.62 6.44
N SER A 396 -25.17 -40.24 7.55
CA SER A 396 -23.97 -41.08 7.57
C SER A 396 -24.14 -42.41 6.77
N LYS A 397 -25.37 -42.96 6.73
CA LYS A 397 -25.68 -44.15 5.92
C LYS A 397 -25.84 -43.91 4.41
N ASN A 398 -25.93 -42.65 3.98
CA ASN A 398 -25.98 -42.28 2.55
C ASN A 398 -24.61 -41.82 2.02
N LEU A 399 -23.56 -41.88 2.83
CA LEU A 399 -22.15 -41.54 2.47
C LEU A 399 -21.24 -42.77 2.46
N GLU A 400 -21.78 -43.97 2.76
CA GLU A 400 -21.18 -45.27 2.47
C GLU A 400 -21.81 -45.84 1.19
#